data_d2b55b5aec24a014a8d6c5004eb882ab
#
_entry.id   d2b55b5aec24a014a8d6c5004eb882ab
#
_cell.length_a   1.000
_cell.length_b   1.000
_cell.length_c   1.000
_cell.angle_alpha   90.00
_cell.angle_beta   90.00
_cell.angle_gamma   90.00
#
_symmetry.space_group_name_H-M   'P 1'
#
loop_
_entity.id
_entity.type
_entity.pdbx_description
1 polymer ?
#
loop_
_entity_poly.entity_id
_entity_poly.type
_entity_poly.pdbx_seq_one_letter_code
_entity_poly.pdbx_strand_id
1 'polypeptide(L)'
;MREVVIADTGPLVAFLVRQAQHHRWACETMATLRPPLLTCEPVLAEAAHILRRHGCDTDPLLALIERGVLNIAFSIETELAPLRQLMRRYRDQAMSLADACLVRLAELHDKPRVWTLDSDFRVYRRLGRLVIPILMPDDESRKK
;
A
#
# COMPACT_ATOMS: atom_id res chain seq x y z
N MET A 1 -13.42 12.72 -12.20
CA MET A 1 -12.95 12.17 -10.94
C MET A 1 -11.91 11.13 -11.19
N ARG A 2 -10.81 11.28 -10.54
CA ARG A 2 -9.59 10.56 -10.89
C ARG A 2 -9.46 9.31 -10.07
N GLU A 3 -9.16 8.19 -10.71
CA GLU A 3 -8.73 6.99 -10.01
C GLU A 3 -7.36 7.24 -9.40
N VAL A 4 -7.18 6.80 -8.16
CA VAL A 4 -5.88 6.83 -7.50
C VAL A 4 -5.49 5.43 -7.08
N VAL A 5 -4.20 5.12 -7.15
CA VAL A 5 -3.65 3.87 -6.65
C VAL A 5 -2.80 4.17 -5.44
N ILE A 6 -3.07 3.45 -4.37
CA ILE A 6 -2.41 3.60 -3.08
C ILE A 6 -1.48 2.40 -2.91
N ALA A 7 -0.20 2.65 -2.74
CA ALA A 7 0.81 1.59 -2.70
C ALA A 7 1.10 1.14 -1.27
N ASP A 8 0.94 -0.17 -1.04
CA ASP A 8 1.34 -0.83 0.21
C ASP A 8 2.78 -1.32 0.11
N THR A 9 3.33 -1.74 1.23
CA THR A 9 4.72 -2.19 1.38
C THR A 9 5.07 -3.38 0.50
N GLY A 10 4.22 -4.42 0.48
CA GLY A 10 4.52 -5.67 -0.22
C GLY A 10 4.86 -5.49 -1.69
N PRO A 11 3.98 -4.84 -2.48
CA PRO A 11 4.26 -4.63 -3.90
C PRO A 11 5.48 -3.74 -4.16
N LEU A 12 5.72 -2.73 -3.32
CA LEU A 12 6.90 -1.87 -3.47
C LEU A 12 8.18 -2.66 -3.29
N VAL A 13 8.24 -3.51 -2.26
CA VAL A 13 9.40 -4.39 -2.04
C VAL A 13 9.53 -5.38 -3.19
N ALA A 14 8.43 -6.02 -3.60
CA ALA A 14 8.44 -6.97 -4.71
C ALA A 14 8.93 -6.33 -6.00
N PHE A 15 8.54 -5.08 -6.25
CA PHE A 15 8.99 -4.32 -7.42
C PHE A 15 10.51 -4.08 -7.40
N LEU A 16 11.08 -3.83 -6.21
CA LEU A 16 12.49 -3.46 -6.07
C LEU A 16 13.42 -4.67 -5.84
N VAL A 17 12.89 -5.82 -5.45
CA VAL A 17 13.70 -7.03 -5.16
C VAL A 17 13.49 -8.05 -6.27
N ARG A 18 14.51 -8.28 -7.10
CA ARG A 18 14.43 -9.19 -8.24
C ARG A 18 14.04 -10.61 -7.88
N GLN A 19 14.50 -11.09 -6.73
CA GLN A 19 14.28 -12.47 -6.28
C GLN A 19 12.95 -12.64 -5.53
N ALA A 20 12.19 -11.56 -5.33
CA ALA A 20 10.91 -11.63 -4.64
C ALA A 20 9.92 -12.50 -5.43
N GLN A 21 9.10 -13.27 -4.71
CA GLN A 21 8.12 -14.18 -5.30
C GLN A 21 7.19 -13.47 -6.29
N HIS A 22 6.76 -12.25 -5.96
CA HIS A 22 5.82 -11.49 -6.79
C HIS A 22 6.48 -10.37 -7.59
N HIS A 23 7.81 -10.46 -7.80
CA HIS A 23 8.55 -9.43 -8.53
C HIS A 23 7.97 -9.17 -9.93
N ARG A 24 7.76 -10.24 -10.69
CA ARG A 24 7.24 -10.13 -12.05
C ARG A 24 5.87 -9.47 -12.09
N TRP A 25 4.97 -9.92 -11.21
CA TRP A 25 3.64 -9.33 -11.09
C TRP A 25 3.72 -7.84 -10.73
N ALA A 26 4.59 -7.48 -9.77
CA ALA A 26 4.75 -6.09 -9.36
C ALA A 26 5.25 -5.21 -10.50
N CYS A 27 6.20 -5.69 -11.28
CA CYS A 27 6.72 -4.96 -12.44
C CYS A 27 5.65 -4.80 -13.54
N GLU A 28 4.93 -5.86 -13.84
CA GLU A 28 3.86 -5.83 -14.85
C GLU A 28 2.74 -4.88 -14.43
N THR A 29 2.35 -4.92 -13.17
CA THR A 29 1.31 -4.03 -12.65
C THR A 29 1.77 -2.58 -12.68
N MET A 30 2.98 -2.30 -12.19
CA MET A 30 3.54 -0.94 -12.20
C MET A 30 3.53 -0.35 -13.59
N ALA A 31 3.82 -1.15 -14.62
CA ALA A 31 3.85 -0.70 -16.01
C ALA A 31 2.48 -0.23 -16.52
N THR A 32 1.38 -0.68 -15.90
CA THR A 32 0.03 -0.29 -16.28
C THR A 32 -0.52 0.89 -15.49
N LEU A 33 0.15 1.29 -14.41
CA LEU A 33 -0.36 2.31 -13.51
C LEU A 33 0.12 3.71 -13.93
N ARG A 34 -0.72 4.70 -13.64
CA ARG A 34 -0.38 6.11 -13.89
C ARG A 34 0.22 6.74 -12.64
N PRO A 35 1.48 7.19 -12.69
CA PRO A 35 2.05 7.96 -11.59
C PRO A 35 1.32 9.30 -11.39
N PRO A 36 1.35 9.85 -10.17
CA PRO A 36 1.96 9.26 -8.99
C PRO A 36 1.05 8.23 -8.31
N LEU A 37 1.67 7.20 -7.72
CA LEU A 37 1.00 6.35 -6.75
C LEU A 37 1.08 7.05 -5.40
N LEU A 38 0.03 6.92 -4.58
CA LEU A 38 0.00 7.53 -3.27
C LEU A 38 0.46 6.53 -2.22
N THR A 39 1.17 7.00 -1.22
CA THR A 39 1.58 6.17 -0.08
C THR A 39 1.77 7.04 1.14
N CYS A 40 2.31 6.46 2.21
CA CYS A 40 2.51 7.15 3.49
C CYS A 40 3.88 6.79 4.06
N GLU A 41 4.36 7.60 5.00
CA GLU A 41 5.67 7.39 5.58
C GLU A 41 5.81 6.05 6.32
N PRO A 42 4.81 5.55 7.08
CA PRO A 42 4.92 4.23 7.69
C PRO A 42 5.17 3.10 6.69
N VAL A 43 4.58 3.17 5.50
CA VAL A 43 4.84 2.20 4.42
C VAL A 43 6.29 2.29 3.96
N LEU A 44 6.81 3.50 3.80
CA LEU A 44 8.21 3.69 3.38
C LEU A 44 9.19 3.14 4.42
N ALA A 45 8.92 3.39 5.70
CA ALA A 45 9.77 2.88 6.77
C ALA A 45 9.78 1.36 6.79
N GLU A 46 8.63 0.73 6.65
CA GLU A 46 8.51 -0.72 6.61
C GLU A 46 9.20 -1.29 5.37
N ALA A 47 8.98 -0.70 4.20
CA ALA A 47 9.62 -1.12 2.96
C ALA A 47 11.15 -1.02 3.05
N ALA A 48 11.66 0.10 3.57
CA ALA A 48 13.10 0.30 3.76
C ALA A 48 13.70 -0.77 4.66
N HIS A 49 13.01 -1.12 5.75
CA HIS A 49 13.45 -2.16 6.66
C HIS A 49 13.53 -3.52 5.97
N ILE A 50 12.50 -3.89 5.19
CA ILE A 50 12.47 -5.17 4.48
C ILE A 50 13.54 -5.23 3.40
N LEU A 51 13.74 -4.13 2.64
CA LEU A 51 14.80 -4.05 1.63
C LEU A 51 16.17 -4.35 2.24
N ARG A 52 16.46 -3.76 3.38
CA ARG A 52 17.73 -3.99 4.08
C ARG A 52 17.89 -5.45 4.51
N ARG A 53 16.82 -6.08 4.96
CA ARG A 53 16.84 -7.50 5.33
C ARG A 53 17.15 -8.40 4.13
N HIS A 54 16.81 -7.97 2.92
CA HIS A 54 17.14 -8.66 1.69
C HIS A 54 18.53 -8.28 1.14
N GLY A 55 19.29 -7.47 1.88
CA GLY A 55 20.58 -7.00 1.42
C GLY A 55 20.52 -5.96 0.32
N CYS A 56 19.35 -5.31 0.17
CA CYS A 56 19.13 -4.28 -0.84
C CYS A 56 19.27 -2.89 -0.26
N ASP A 57 19.69 -1.94 -1.11
CA ASP A 57 19.80 -0.55 -0.75
C ASP A 57 18.41 0.10 -0.68
N THR A 58 18.26 1.10 0.19
CA THR A 58 17.03 1.89 0.31
C THR A 58 16.92 2.94 -0.80
N ASP A 59 18.04 3.35 -1.39
CA ASP A 59 18.05 4.44 -2.35
C ASP A 59 17.06 4.27 -3.53
N PRO A 60 16.93 3.09 -4.16
CA PRO A 60 15.94 2.93 -5.23
C PRO A 60 14.50 3.25 -4.81
N LEU A 61 14.14 3.00 -3.56
CA LEU A 61 12.82 3.36 -3.03
C LEU A 61 12.66 4.89 -2.97
N LEU A 62 13.67 5.59 -2.47
CA LEU A 62 13.65 7.05 -2.39
C LEU A 62 13.68 7.67 -3.79
N ALA A 63 14.35 7.05 -4.73
CA ALA A 63 14.38 7.50 -6.13
C ALA A 63 13.00 7.49 -6.77
N LEU A 64 12.10 6.59 -6.37
CA LEU A 64 10.72 6.59 -6.86
C LEU A 64 9.99 7.87 -6.47
N ILE A 65 10.25 8.39 -5.28
CA ILE A 65 9.69 9.66 -4.82
C ILE A 65 10.27 10.83 -5.66
N GLU A 66 11.58 10.82 -5.81
CA GLU A 66 12.27 11.88 -6.58
C GLU A 66 11.77 11.97 -8.03
N ARG A 67 11.50 10.81 -8.64
CA ARG A 67 11.01 10.75 -10.03
C ARG A 67 9.51 11.02 -10.15
N GLY A 68 8.79 11.22 -9.04
CA GLY A 68 7.36 11.45 -9.05
C GLY A 68 6.51 10.18 -9.25
N VAL A 69 7.09 9.00 -9.10
CA VAL A 69 6.34 7.74 -9.16
C VAL A 69 5.54 7.53 -7.90
N LEU A 70 6.13 7.86 -6.74
CA LEU A 70 5.45 7.83 -5.44
C LEU A 70 5.26 9.26 -4.92
N ASN A 71 4.11 9.50 -4.32
CA ASN A 71 3.80 10.76 -3.66
C ASN A 71 3.35 10.49 -2.23
N ILE A 72 3.97 11.19 -1.27
CA ILE A 72 3.62 11.10 0.14
C ILE A 72 2.55 12.16 0.41
N ALA A 73 1.29 11.80 0.23
CA ALA A 73 0.17 12.73 0.33
C ALA A 73 -0.65 12.47 1.60
N PHE A 74 0.01 12.18 2.72
CA PHE A 74 -0.68 11.79 3.94
C PHE A 74 0.08 12.29 5.17
N SER A 75 -0.66 12.90 6.11
CA SER A 75 -0.14 13.37 7.39
C SER A 75 -0.87 12.67 8.52
N ILE A 76 -0.14 11.90 9.32
CA ILE A 76 -0.69 11.26 10.52
C ILE A 76 -1.27 12.31 11.46
N GLU A 77 -0.55 13.41 11.66
CA GLU A 77 -0.97 14.46 12.57
C GLU A 77 -2.32 15.07 12.14
N THR A 78 -2.48 15.34 10.85
CA THR A 78 -3.73 15.89 10.31
C THR A 78 -4.88 14.90 10.42
N GLU A 79 -4.62 13.60 10.22
CA GLU A 79 -5.64 12.55 10.18
C GLU A 79 -5.72 11.75 11.49
N LEU A 80 -5.25 12.31 12.60
CA LEU A 80 -5.08 11.58 13.85
C LEU A 80 -6.39 10.98 14.38
N ALA A 81 -7.48 11.74 14.41
CA ALA A 81 -8.75 11.27 14.96
C ALA A 81 -9.32 10.08 14.15
N PRO A 82 -9.43 10.16 12.80
CA PRO A 82 -9.85 8.99 12.02
C PRO A 82 -8.95 7.78 12.17
N LEU A 83 -7.64 7.99 12.27
CA LEU A 83 -6.68 6.87 12.46
C LEU A 83 -6.91 6.16 13.79
N ARG A 84 -7.13 6.91 14.85
CA ARG A 84 -7.41 6.31 16.16
C ARG A 84 -8.70 5.49 16.15
N GLN A 85 -9.73 5.95 15.44
CA GLN A 85 -10.99 5.24 15.28
C GLN A 85 -10.79 3.93 14.51
N LEU A 86 -10.04 3.97 13.40
CA LEU A 86 -9.77 2.78 12.59
C LEU A 86 -9.01 1.73 13.42
N MET A 87 -7.99 2.13 14.14
CA MET A 87 -7.19 1.19 14.93
C MET A 87 -8.00 0.58 16.08
N ARG A 88 -8.94 1.30 16.68
CA ARG A 88 -9.86 0.73 17.65
C ARG A 88 -10.82 -0.27 17.01
N ARG A 89 -11.39 0.09 15.87
CA ARG A 89 -12.34 -0.76 15.15
C ARG A 89 -11.74 -2.09 14.74
N TYR A 90 -10.49 -2.08 14.27
CA TYR A 90 -9.82 -3.28 13.77
C TYR A 90 -8.77 -3.83 14.74
N ARG A 91 -8.96 -3.57 16.04
CA ARG A 91 -8.05 -4.04 17.08
C ARG A 91 -7.83 -5.56 17.02
N ASP A 92 -8.91 -6.31 16.81
CA ASP A 92 -8.85 -7.78 16.79
C ASP A 92 -8.20 -8.32 15.52
N GLN A 93 -8.06 -7.50 14.50
CA GLN A 93 -7.38 -7.84 13.25
C GLN A 93 -5.89 -7.45 13.28
N ALA A 94 -5.40 -6.96 14.41
CA ALA A 94 -4.03 -6.48 14.56
C ALA A 94 -3.61 -5.49 13.46
N MET A 95 -4.51 -4.55 13.12
CA MET A 95 -4.24 -3.51 12.13
C MET A 95 -2.98 -2.74 12.50
N SER A 96 -2.01 -2.67 11.57
CA SER A 96 -0.80 -1.87 11.76
C SER A 96 -1.10 -0.39 11.53
N LEU A 97 -0.19 0.48 12.01
CA LEU A 97 -0.31 1.90 11.71
C LEU A 97 -0.25 2.17 10.20
N ALA A 98 0.60 1.45 9.48
CA ALA A 98 0.67 1.55 8.02
C ALA A 98 -0.68 1.20 7.37
N ASP A 99 -1.31 0.09 7.80
CA ASP A 99 -2.62 -0.33 7.29
C ASP A 99 -3.67 0.76 7.54
N ALA A 100 -3.70 1.32 8.76
CA ALA A 100 -4.65 2.38 9.11
C ALA A 100 -4.47 3.60 8.22
N CYS A 101 -3.22 3.99 7.96
CA CYS A 101 -2.92 5.12 7.08
C CYS A 101 -3.41 4.86 5.65
N LEU A 102 -3.23 3.64 5.14
CA LEU A 102 -3.69 3.29 3.79
C LEU A 102 -5.21 3.25 3.68
N VAL A 103 -5.90 2.72 4.69
CA VAL A 103 -7.37 2.74 4.73
C VAL A 103 -7.87 4.18 4.76
N ARG A 104 -7.27 5.02 5.62
CA ARG A 104 -7.67 6.43 5.70
C ARG A 104 -7.40 7.16 4.38
N LEU A 105 -6.26 6.88 3.75
CA LEU A 105 -5.95 7.46 2.45
C LEU A 105 -7.00 7.07 1.40
N ALA A 106 -7.47 5.81 1.44
CA ALA A 106 -8.55 5.36 0.57
C ALA A 106 -9.87 6.09 0.85
N GLU A 107 -10.13 6.45 2.12
CA GLU A 107 -11.33 7.22 2.48
C GLU A 107 -11.32 8.64 1.95
N LEU A 108 -10.13 9.21 1.74
CA LEU A 108 -9.95 10.58 1.27
C LEU A 108 -10.15 10.75 -0.24
N HIS A 109 -10.34 9.65 -0.97
CA HIS A 109 -10.48 9.67 -2.42
C HIS A 109 -11.73 8.92 -2.87
N ASP A 110 -12.34 9.36 -3.97
CA ASP A 110 -13.59 8.78 -4.47
C ASP A 110 -13.41 7.43 -5.15
N LYS A 111 -12.29 7.25 -5.86
CA LYS A 111 -12.02 6.03 -6.63
C LYS A 111 -10.64 5.47 -6.29
N PRO A 112 -10.46 5.00 -5.04
CA PRO A 112 -9.17 4.44 -4.63
C PRO A 112 -9.06 2.97 -4.98
N ARG A 113 -7.84 2.52 -5.28
CA ARG A 113 -7.47 1.10 -5.30
C ARG A 113 -6.20 0.94 -4.48
N VAL A 114 -6.13 -0.08 -3.66
CA VAL A 114 -4.93 -0.38 -2.88
C VAL A 114 -4.15 -1.50 -3.57
N TRP A 115 -2.90 -1.19 -3.92
CA TRP A 115 -1.97 -2.14 -4.50
C TRP A 115 -1.25 -2.83 -3.35
N THR A 116 -1.56 -4.10 -3.12
CA THR A 116 -1.17 -4.82 -1.91
C THR A 116 -0.97 -6.31 -2.17
N LEU A 117 -0.22 -6.95 -1.28
CA LEU A 117 -0.11 -8.40 -1.18
C LEU A 117 -0.79 -8.92 0.09
N ASP A 118 -1.42 -8.03 0.87
CA ASP A 118 -1.99 -8.36 2.17
C ASP A 118 -3.51 -8.55 2.06
N SER A 119 -3.96 -9.78 2.29
CA SER A 119 -5.38 -10.14 2.23
C SER A 119 -6.22 -9.44 3.30
N ASP A 120 -5.61 -8.86 4.33
CA ASP A 120 -6.36 -8.11 5.35
C ASP A 120 -7.12 -6.93 4.76
N PHE A 121 -6.67 -6.38 3.62
CA PHE A 121 -7.38 -5.32 2.93
C PHE A 121 -8.74 -5.78 2.35
N ARG A 122 -9.01 -7.06 2.31
CA ARG A 122 -10.33 -7.59 1.97
C ARG A 122 -11.30 -7.49 3.15
N VAL A 123 -10.77 -7.42 4.36
CA VAL A 123 -11.56 -7.30 5.60
C VAL A 123 -11.83 -5.82 5.93
N TYR A 124 -10.84 -4.96 5.77
CA TYR A 124 -11.00 -3.54 6.07
C TYR A 124 -12.06 -2.91 5.17
N ARG A 125 -12.75 -1.90 5.71
CA ARG A 125 -13.77 -1.15 4.97
C ARG A 125 -13.45 0.33 5.03
N ARG A 126 -13.72 1.04 3.95
CA ARG A 126 -13.62 2.50 3.93
C ARG A 126 -14.98 3.11 4.30
N LEU A 127 -14.94 4.22 5.00
CA LEU A 127 -16.14 4.95 5.45
C LEU A 127 -17.12 4.04 6.21
N GLY A 128 -16.56 3.09 6.96
CA GLY A 128 -17.31 2.18 7.83
C GLY A 128 -17.94 0.98 7.16
N ARG A 129 -18.21 1.00 5.86
CA ARG A 129 -19.01 -0.05 5.20
C ARG A 129 -18.60 -0.39 3.76
N LEU A 130 -17.87 0.48 3.08
CA LEU A 130 -17.55 0.26 1.67
C LEU A 130 -16.33 -0.64 1.51
N VAL A 131 -16.43 -1.61 0.61
CA VAL A 131 -15.31 -2.46 0.23
C VAL A 131 -14.21 -1.59 -0.38
N ILE A 132 -12.95 -1.86 -0.02
CA ILE A 132 -11.81 -1.19 -0.62
C ILE A 132 -11.41 -1.96 -1.87
N PRO A 133 -11.46 -1.37 -3.07
CA PRO A 133 -10.94 -2.04 -4.26
C PRO A 133 -9.45 -2.29 -4.12
N ILE A 134 -9.01 -3.49 -4.48
CA ILE A 134 -7.60 -3.90 -4.33
C ILE A 134 -7.03 -4.40 -5.66
N LEU A 135 -5.71 -4.22 -5.81
CA LEU A 135 -4.91 -4.85 -6.85
C LEU A 135 -4.01 -5.85 -6.15
N MET A 136 -4.28 -7.13 -6.37
CA MET A 136 -3.50 -8.25 -5.83
C MET A 136 -3.22 -9.24 -6.95
N PRO A 137 -2.17 -10.06 -6.84
CA PRO A 137 -2.00 -11.14 -7.82
C PRO A 137 -3.16 -12.13 -7.74
N ASP A 138 -3.44 -12.79 -8.86
CA ASP A 138 -4.44 -13.84 -8.87
C ASP A 138 -4.05 -14.96 -7.91
N ASP A 139 -5.02 -15.41 -7.13
CA ASP A 139 -4.79 -16.50 -6.20
C ASP A 139 -4.86 -17.83 -6.94
N GLU A 140 -3.71 -18.32 -7.39
CA GLU A 140 -3.62 -19.58 -8.12
C GLU A 140 -4.12 -20.77 -7.29
N SER A 141 -4.09 -20.66 -5.96
CA SER A 141 -4.60 -21.73 -5.10
C SER A 141 -6.11 -21.91 -5.23
N ARG A 142 -6.81 -20.91 -5.69
CA ARG A 142 -8.27 -20.99 -5.92
C ARG A 142 -8.63 -21.58 -7.28
N LYS A 143 -7.66 -21.73 -8.17
CA LYS A 143 -7.89 -22.29 -9.49
C LYS A 143 -7.77 -23.81 -9.52
N LYS A 144 -7.40 -24.39 -8.41
CA LYS A 144 -7.35 -25.84 -8.23
C LYS A 144 -8.62 -26.33 -7.54
#